data_355f0cc7466af3d52e05580ef17e6548
#
_entry.id   355f0cc7466af3d52e05580ef17e6548
#
_cell.length_a   1.000
_cell.length_b   1.000
_cell.length_c   1.000
_cell.angle_alpha   90.00
_cell.angle_beta   90.00
_cell.angle_gamma   90.00
#
_symmetry.space_group_name_H-M   'P 1'
#
loop_
_entity.id
_entity.type
_entity.pdbx_description
1 polymer ?
#
loop_
_entity_poly.entity_id
_entity_poly.type
_entity_poly.pdbx_seq_one_letter_code
_entity_poly.pdbx_strand_id
1 'polypeptide(L)'
;SEVGGPDAPVVLVGREAGSGTRDGFESIVGVEDACVYEQELTSTGAVMAAVAANPNAFGYVSLSAVDDTVKMVTVDGVEASEATVQDGSYKIQRPFIFVTKDGEELSAQAQAFVDFATSDAASDLIAGAGAVPLA
;
A
#
# COMPACT_ATOMS: atom_id res chain seq x y z
N SER A 1 16.81 -17.10 -9.41
CA SER A 1 16.47 -17.94 -10.59
C SER A 1 15.15 -18.75 -10.39
N GLU A 2 14.69 -18.96 -9.15
CA GLU A 2 13.48 -19.78 -8.84
C GLU A 2 12.20 -19.24 -9.50
N VAL A 3 12.11 -17.93 -9.69
CA VAL A 3 10.99 -17.22 -10.33
C VAL A 3 11.30 -16.76 -11.75
N GLY A 4 12.31 -17.31 -12.38
CA GLY A 4 12.70 -16.98 -13.76
C GLY A 4 13.53 -15.69 -13.92
N GLY A 5 13.96 -15.09 -12.82
CA GLY A 5 14.86 -13.94 -12.82
C GLY A 5 16.34 -14.33 -12.99
N PRO A 6 17.25 -13.35 -13.08
CA PRO A 6 18.68 -13.60 -13.12
C PRO A 6 19.14 -14.28 -11.82
N ASP A 7 20.26 -15.02 -11.91
CA ASP A 7 20.91 -15.61 -10.74
C ASP A 7 21.73 -14.55 -10.00
N ALA A 8 21.04 -13.72 -9.23
CA ALA A 8 21.59 -12.62 -8.46
C ALA A 8 20.87 -12.50 -7.11
N PRO A 9 21.53 -11.99 -6.06
CA PRO A 9 20.89 -11.70 -4.79
C PRO A 9 19.76 -10.68 -4.98
N VAL A 10 18.61 -10.92 -4.35
CA VAL A 10 17.53 -9.94 -4.27
C VAL A 10 17.85 -8.98 -3.12
N VAL A 11 17.80 -7.69 -3.37
CA VAL A 11 17.95 -6.62 -2.37
C VAL A 11 16.58 -6.20 -1.92
N LEU A 12 16.19 -6.59 -0.72
CA LEU A 12 14.87 -6.26 -0.18
C LEU A 12 14.93 -4.89 0.50
N VAL A 13 14.11 -3.95 0.00
CA VAL A 13 14.00 -2.57 0.49
C VAL A 13 12.63 -2.39 1.14
N GLY A 14 12.60 -2.03 2.41
CA GLY A 14 11.36 -1.85 3.17
C GLY A 14 11.26 -0.50 3.85
N ARG A 15 10.13 -0.32 4.52
CA ARG A 15 9.89 0.81 5.41
C ARG A 15 10.38 0.46 6.82
N GLU A 16 10.61 1.50 7.60
CA GLU A 16 10.95 1.43 9.02
C GLU A 16 9.89 0.71 9.85
N ALA A 17 10.25 0.21 11.01
CA ALA A 17 9.33 -0.33 11.99
C ALA A 17 8.28 0.72 12.41
N GLY A 18 7.01 0.31 12.51
CA GLY A 18 5.88 1.21 12.79
C GLY A 18 5.29 1.91 11.55
N SER A 19 5.83 1.62 10.36
CA SER A 19 5.19 2.04 9.12
C SER A 19 3.94 1.23 8.85
N GLY A 20 2.78 1.89 8.78
CA GLY A 20 1.54 1.20 8.43
C GLY A 20 1.54 0.55 7.04
N THR A 21 2.38 1.01 6.10
CA THR A 21 2.56 0.34 4.80
C THR A 21 3.34 -0.96 4.95
N ARG A 22 4.35 -0.99 5.83
CA ARG A 22 5.09 -2.20 6.19
C ARG A 22 4.18 -3.22 6.86
N ASP A 23 3.50 -2.81 7.92
CA ASP A 23 2.60 -3.69 8.68
C ASP A 23 1.52 -4.30 7.78
N GLY A 24 0.92 -3.49 6.89
CA GLY A 24 -0.07 -3.98 5.94
C GLY A 24 0.50 -4.97 4.93
N PHE A 25 1.68 -4.70 4.36
CA PHE A 25 2.34 -5.61 3.43
C PHE A 25 2.70 -6.94 4.10
N GLU A 26 3.43 -6.89 5.22
CA GLU A 26 3.91 -8.08 5.91
C GLU A 26 2.76 -8.97 6.40
N SER A 27 1.70 -8.36 6.95
CA SER A 27 0.52 -9.08 7.43
C SER A 27 -0.25 -9.76 6.30
N ILE A 28 -0.50 -9.05 5.19
CA ILE A 28 -1.25 -9.60 4.07
C ILE A 28 -0.49 -10.72 3.36
N VAL A 29 0.83 -10.57 3.23
CA VAL A 29 1.69 -11.59 2.59
C VAL A 29 2.02 -12.74 3.57
N GLY A 30 1.81 -12.54 4.88
CA GLY A 30 2.08 -13.55 5.92
C GLY A 30 3.58 -13.72 6.20
N VAL A 31 4.34 -12.63 6.15
CA VAL A 31 5.79 -12.61 6.37
C VAL A 31 6.19 -11.71 7.55
N GLU A 32 5.26 -11.48 8.47
CA GLU A 32 5.52 -10.72 9.70
C GLU A 32 6.72 -11.30 10.43
N ASP A 33 7.63 -10.44 10.85
CA ASP A 33 8.89 -10.79 11.53
C ASP A 33 9.85 -11.72 10.73
N ALA A 34 9.50 -12.08 9.50
CA ALA A 34 10.34 -12.94 8.65
C ALA A 34 11.16 -12.17 7.62
N CYS A 35 10.78 -10.94 7.32
CA CYS A 35 11.49 -10.11 6.35
C CYS A 35 12.84 -9.62 6.91
N VAL A 36 13.90 -9.89 6.16
CA VAL A 36 15.24 -9.32 6.42
C VAL A 36 15.50 -8.29 5.33
N TYR A 37 15.37 -7.02 5.70
CA TYR A 37 15.59 -5.91 4.78
C TYR A 37 17.07 -5.52 4.76
N GLU A 38 17.65 -5.37 3.58
CA GLU A 38 18.97 -4.77 3.41
C GLU A 38 18.94 -3.26 3.66
N GLN A 39 17.77 -2.64 3.42
CA GLN A 39 17.55 -1.23 3.70
C GLN A 39 16.17 -1.02 4.31
N GLU A 40 16.13 -0.35 5.46
CA GLU A 40 14.90 0.16 6.09
C GLU A 40 14.89 1.68 5.95
N LEU A 41 13.88 2.21 5.26
CA LEU A 41 13.81 3.62 4.87
C LEU A 41 12.57 4.29 5.47
N THR A 42 12.72 5.57 5.81
CA THR A 42 11.72 6.34 6.57
C THR A 42 10.69 7.06 5.70
N SER A 43 10.74 6.89 4.37
CA SER A 43 9.76 7.50 3.48
C SER A 43 9.50 6.65 2.24
N THR A 44 8.30 6.77 1.68
CA THR A 44 7.90 6.12 0.42
C THR A 44 8.81 6.53 -0.75
N GLY A 45 9.14 7.82 -0.86
CA GLY A 45 10.04 8.32 -1.90
C GLY A 45 11.47 7.76 -1.80
N ALA A 46 11.96 7.51 -0.58
CA ALA A 46 13.26 6.87 -0.39
C ALA A 46 13.26 5.40 -0.86
N VAL A 47 12.17 4.66 -0.60
CA VAL A 47 12.00 3.29 -1.13
C VAL A 47 11.98 3.31 -2.66
N MET A 48 11.20 4.20 -3.28
CA MET A 48 11.15 4.36 -4.74
C MET A 48 12.54 4.63 -5.32
N ALA A 49 13.28 5.59 -4.76
CA ALA A 49 14.62 5.93 -5.22
C ALA A 49 15.61 4.77 -5.08
N ALA A 50 15.56 4.02 -3.98
CA ALA A 50 16.43 2.86 -3.76
C ALA A 50 16.14 1.73 -4.75
N VAL A 51 14.88 1.45 -5.03
CA VAL A 51 14.49 0.43 -6.02
C VAL A 51 14.87 0.87 -7.43
N ALA A 52 14.62 2.13 -7.82
CA ALA A 52 15.00 2.66 -9.13
C ALA A 52 16.52 2.63 -9.38
N ALA A 53 17.32 2.77 -8.33
CA ALA A 53 18.79 2.77 -8.43
C ALA A 53 19.42 1.37 -8.53
N ASN A 54 18.70 0.29 -8.23
CA ASN A 54 19.26 -1.05 -8.16
C ASN A 54 18.36 -2.08 -8.88
N PRO A 55 18.80 -2.66 -10.00
CA PRO A 55 18.01 -3.61 -10.78
C PRO A 55 17.71 -4.93 -10.03
N ASN A 56 18.41 -5.21 -8.94
CA ASN A 56 18.16 -6.37 -8.09
C ASN A 56 17.27 -6.02 -6.87
N ALA A 57 16.85 -4.75 -6.74
CA ALA A 57 16.02 -4.34 -5.62
C ALA A 57 14.54 -4.69 -5.84
N PHE A 58 13.91 -5.03 -4.74
CA PHE A 58 12.48 -5.26 -4.63
C PHE A 58 11.96 -4.52 -3.40
N GLY A 59 10.82 -3.87 -3.51
CA GLY A 59 10.20 -3.13 -2.41
C GLY A 59 8.69 -3.03 -2.56
N TYR A 60 8.05 -2.38 -1.60
CA TYR A 60 6.62 -2.12 -1.59
C TYR A 60 6.36 -0.65 -1.23
N VAL A 61 5.38 -0.06 -1.86
CA VAL A 61 4.95 1.33 -1.67
C VAL A 61 3.44 1.44 -1.90
N SER A 62 2.85 2.57 -1.49
CA SER A 62 1.46 2.88 -1.84
C SER A 62 1.32 3.05 -3.36
N LEU A 63 0.20 2.59 -3.93
CA LEU A 63 -0.07 2.63 -5.37
C LEU A 63 0.11 4.05 -5.96
N SER A 64 -0.36 5.07 -5.26
CA SER A 64 -0.26 6.47 -5.68
C SER A 64 1.17 7.03 -5.78
N ALA A 65 2.14 6.35 -5.20
CA ALA A 65 3.55 6.77 -5.23
C ALA A 65 4.34 6.17 -6.39
N VAL A 66 3.75 5.21 -7.11
CA VAL A 66 4.44 4.53 -8.21
C VAL A 66 4.47 5.43 -9.44
N ASP A 67 5.65 5.54 -10.06
CA ASP A 67 5.89 6.26 -11.30
C ASP A 67 6.72 5.40 -12.29
N ASP A 68 7.04 5.95 -13.44
CA ASP A 68 7.76 5.26 -14.53
C ASP A 68 9.22 4.93 -14.20
N THR A 69 9.74 5.29 -13.05
CA THR A 69 11.11 4.98 -12.63
C THR A 69 11.27 3.54 -12.13
N VAL A 70 10.18 2.87 -11.80
CA VAL A 70 10.16 1.48 -11.34
C VAL A 70 9.14 0.65 -12.11
N LYS A 71 9.31 -0.66 -12.09
CA LYS A 71 8.34 -1.61 -12.66
C LYS A 71 7.42 -2.15 -11.57
N MET A 72 6.12 -1.97 -11.72
CA MET A 72 5.15 -2.70 -10.93
C MET A 72 5.16 -4.19 -11.28
N VAL A 73 5.05 -5.04 -10.27
CA VAL A 73 4.90 -6.48 -10.43
C VAL A 73 3.44 -6.88 -10.19
N THR A 74 2.99 -7.88 -10.91
CA THR A 74 1.66 -8.47 -10.70
C THR A 74 1.68 -9.38 -9.47
N VAL A 75 0.54 -9.49 -8.80
CA VAL A 75 0.31 -10.45 -7.72
C VAL A 75 -0.74 -11.45 -8.20
N ASP A 76 -0.40 -12.72 -8.25
CA ASP A 76 -1.23 -13.80 -8.84
C ASP A 76 -1.69 -13.48 -10.27
N GLY A 77 -0.86 -12.76 -11.04
CA GLY A 77 -1.17 -12.34 -12.41
C GLY A 77 -2.06 -11.09 -12.51
N VAL A 78 -2.44 -10.48 -11.39
CA VAL A 78 -3.27 -9.27 -11.34
C VAL A 78 -2.37 -8.03 -11.14
N GLU A 79 -2.55 -7.03 -11.99
CA GLU A 79 -1.87 -5.73 -11.84
C GLU A 79 -2.55 -4.88 -10.76
N ALA A 80 -1.73 -4.10 -10.03
CA ALA A 80 -2.25 -3.11 -9.09
C ALA A 80 -2.85 -1.92 -9.85
N SER A 81 -4.14 -1.69 -9.69
CA SER A 81 -4.85 -0.53 -10.22
C SER A 81 -6.03 -0.17 -9.31
N GLU A 82 -6.59 1.01 -9.46
CA GLU A 82 -7.81 1.40 -8.74
C GLU A 82 -8.93 0.38 -8.97
N ALA A 83 -9.17 -0.03 -10.21
CA ALA A 83 -10.22 -0.98 -10.57
C ALA A 83 -10.02 -2.36 -9.90
N THR A 84 -8.78 -2.89 -9.91
CA THR A 84 -8.47 -4.20 -9.31
C THR A 84 -8.42 -4.19 -7.78
N VAL A 85 -8.20 -3.00 -7.18
CA VAL A 85 -8.36 -2.79 -5.74
C VAL A 85 -9.85 -2.73 -5.39
N GLN A 86 -10.67 -1.98 -6.13
CA GLN A 86 -12.11 -1.84 -5.87
C GLN A 86 -12.88 -3.15 -6.04
N ASP A 87 -12.57 -3.95 -7.06
CA ASP A 87 -13.22 -5.24 -7.29
C ASP A 87 -12.65 -6.38 -6.42
N GLY A 88 -11.59 -6.11 -5.64
CA GLY A 88 -10.96 -7.06 -4.72
C GLY A 88 -10.10 -8.13 -5.38
N SER A 89 -9.81 -8.04 -6.68
CA SER A 89 -8.95 -8.99 -7.38
C SER A 89 -7.48 -8.82 -7.02
N TYR A 90 -7.00 -7.59 -6.77
CA TYR A 90 -5.66 -7.35 -6.26
C TYR A 90 -5.60 -7.60 -4.75
N LYS A 91 -4.82 -8.59 -4.32
CA LYS A 91 -4.86 -9.11 -2.94
C LYS A 91 -4.08 -8.30 -1.92
N ILE A 92 -3.02 -7.60 -2.33
CA ILE A 92 -2.22 -6.79 -1.42
C ILE A 92 -2.86 -5.39 -1.29
N GLN A 93 -3.95 -5.32 -0.56
CA GLN A 93 -4.69 -4.09 -0.28
C GLN A 93 -5.20 -4.07 1.16
N ARG A 94 -5.35 -2.89 1.72
CA ARG A 94 -5.95 -2.71 3.05
C ARG A 94 -6.90 -1.52 3.06
N PRO A 95 -8.03 -1.61 3.77
CA PRO A 95 -8.92 -0.48 3.94
C PRO A 95 -8.38 0.53 4.96
N PHE A 96 -8.72 1.81 4.78
CA PHE A 96 -8.72 2.78 5.86
C PHE A 96 -10.01 2.62 6.66
N ILE A 97 -9.91 2.57 7.97
CA ILE A 97 -11.03 2.28 8.86
C ILE A 97 -11.23 3.46 9.81
N PHE A 98 -12.44 4.00 9.87
CA PHE A 98 -12.84 4.90 10.94
C PHE A 98 -13.07 4.10 12.22
N VAL A 99 -12.50 4.57 13.32
CA VAL A 99 -12.70 3.96 14.65
C VAL A 99 -13.46 4.92 15.53
N THR A 100 -14.56 4.44 16.11
CA THR A 100 -15.40 5.19 17.04
C THR A 100 -15.49 4.47 18.38
N LYS A 101 -15.87 5.18 19.43
CA LYS A 101 -16.04 4.57 20.75
C LYS A 101 -17.28 3.68 20.75
N ASP A 102 -17.13 2.44 21.20
CA ASP A 102 -18.24 1.50 21.30
C ASP A 102 -19.28 1.95 22.32
N GLY A 103 -20.57 1.81 21.96
CA GLY A 103 -21.70 2.18 22.81
C GLY A 103 -21.94 3.69 22.98
N GLU A 104 -21.22 4.57 22.25
CA GLU A 104 -21.47 6.01 22.24
C GLU A 104 -21.88 6.48 20.83
N GLU A 105 -22.91 7.33 20.76
CA GLU A 105 -23.29 7.99 19.51
C GLU A 105 -22.28 9.09 19.16
N LEU A 106 -21.97 9.20 17.88
CA LEU A 106 -21.16 10.31 17.37
C LEU A 106 -21.89 11.64 17.56
N SER A 107 -21.15 12.71 17.77
CA SER A 107 -21.73 14.06 17.65
C SER A 107 -22.26 14.28 16.22
N ALA A 108 -23.23 15.16 16.06
CA ALA A 108 -23.81 15.46 14.74
C ALA A 108 -22.73 15.89 13.71
N GLN A 109 -21.72 16.62 14.17
CA GLN A 109 -20.61 17.05 13.32
C GLN A 109 -19.69 15.89 12.92
N ALA A 110 -19.38 14.99 13.84
CA ALA A 110 -18.57 13.81 13.55
C ALA A 110 -19.30 12.83 12.62
N GLN A 111 -20.61 12.64 12.84
CA GLN A 111 -21.44 11.82 11.95
C GLN A 111 -21.49 12.41 10.54
N ALA A 112 -21.72 13.71 10.39
CA ALA A 112 -21.74 14.39 9.10
C ALA A 112 -20.38 14.26 8.36
N PHE A 113 -19.26 14.29 9.09
CA PHE A 113 -17.93 14.04 8.50
C PHE A 113 -17.79 12.60 7.98
N VAL A 114 -18.19 11.61 8.77
CA VAL A 114 -18.15 10.19 8.37
C VAL A 114 -19.05 9.96 7.16
N ASP A 115 -20.28 10.49 7.19
CA ASP A 115 -21.24 10.37 6.09
C ASP A 115 -20.68 10.98 4.79
N PHE A 116 -20.04 12.15 4.87
CA PHE A 116 -19.38 12.77 3.73
C PHE A 116 -18.21 11.94 3.24
N ALA A 117 -17.31 11.53 4.14
CA ALA A 117 -16.09 10.81 3.80
C ALA A 117 -16.34 9.40 3.21
N THR A 118 -17.53 8.83 3.45
CA THR A 118 -17.96 7.53 2.90
C THR A 118 -18.92 7.67 1.71
N SER A 119 -19.19 8.90 1.25
CA SER A 119 -20.08 9.16 0.12
C SER A 119 -19.28 9.38 -1.19
N ASP A 120 -19.97 9.22 -2.32
CA ASP A 120 -19.41 9.52 -3.66
C ASP A 120 -18.89 10.95 -3.78
N ALA A 121 -19.43 11.90 -3.00
CA ALA A 121 -18.99 13.29 -3.00
C ALA A 121 -17.53 13.48 -2.51
N ALA A 122 -16.97 12.51 -1.79
CA ALA A 122 -15.60 12.53 -1.32
C ALA A 122 -14.61 11.85 -2.28
N SER A 123 -15.08 11.16 -3.33
CA SER A 123 -14.24 10.31 -4.19
C SER A 123 -13.06 11.07 -4.81
N ASP A 124 -13.31 12.25 -5.39
CA ASP A 124 -12.23 13.07 -6.00
C ASP A 124 -11.18 13.51 -4.96
N LEU A 125 -11.62 13.81 -3.73
CA LEU A 125 -10.72 14.21 -2.65
C LEU A 125 -9.88 13.04 -2.15
N ILE A 126 -10.49 11.86 -2.04
CA ILE A 126 -9.83 10.61 -1.62
C ILE A 126 -8.79 10.21 -2.68
N ALA A 127 -9.17 10.21 -3.97
CA ALA A 127 -8.26 9.94 -5.07
C ALA A 127 -7.11 10.95 -5.13
N GLY A 128 -7.41 12.24 -4.97
CA GLY A 128 -6.40 13.30 -4.91
C GLY A 128 -5.44 13.19 -3.71
N ALA A 129 -5.85 12.53 -2.62
CA ALA A 129 -5.00 12.19 -1.47
C ALA A 129 -4.20 10.89 -1.67
N GLY A 130 -4.37 10.21 -2.81
CA GLY A 130 -3.63 8.99 -3.16
C GLY A 130 -4.20 7.71 -2.56
N ALA A 131 -5.46 7.71 -2.14
CA ALA A 131 -6.19 6.52 -1.73
C ALA A 131 -7.22 6.11 -2.79
N VAL A 132 -7.62 4.85 -2.79
CA VAL A 132 -8.67 4.35 -3.68
C VAL A 132 -10.02 4.60 -3.01
N PRO A 133 -10.94 5.36 -3.65
CA PRO A 133 -12.27 5.59 -3.09
C PRO A 133 -13.09 4.30 -3.04
N LEU A 134 -14.14 4.31 -2.22
CA LEU A 134 -15.14 3.23 -2.22
C LEU A 134 -15.83 3.16 -3.59
N ALA A 135 -16.19 1.95 -4.02
CA ALA A 135 -16.92 1.71 -5.27
C ALA A 135 -18.39 2.05 -5.11
#